data_9665689010eddf25faf1a424c69f28a9
#
_entry.id   9665689010eddf25faf1a424c69f28a9
#
_cell.length_a   1.000
_cell.length_b   1.000
_cell.length_c   1.000
_cell.angle_alpha   90.00
_cell.angle_beta   90.00
_cell.angle_gamma   90.00
#
_symmetry.space_group_name_H-M   'P 1'
#
loop_
_entity.id
_entity.type
_entity.pdbx_description
1 polymer ?
#
loop_
_entity_poly.entity_id
_entity_poly.type
_entity_poly.pdbx_seq_one_letter_code
_entity_poly.pdbx_strand_id
1 'polypeptide(L)'
;GQNTTSSVFISYSRKDKEFVRKLNDSLDSSGVDAWVDWEGIPLSSDWMEEITRAIEGGDAFLFVISPDSLDSKVCMEELELGLKYNKKLVPILYREPDKGSEMHEKLAATNWVYLRDQDDYDATIPKLIESIQTDLGWIRQHTRLLQRATEWESKKRDNSFLLQGADLEDAEHWMTEAAAQENREVVPLQAEYIAESRTAATRRQRTALIFTSLALVVSIALGIAALFSRNEAKRQEGIAKENEAIAV
;
A
#
# COMPACT_ATOMS: atom_id res chain seq x y z
N GLY A 1 20.64 3.57 1.64
CA GLY A 1 19.65 3.92 0.64
C GLY A 1 19.36 2.69 -0.19
N GLN A 2 18.20 2.08 -0.04
CA GLN A 2 17.73 1.06 -0.96
C GLN A 2 17.39 1.78 -2.28
N ASN A 3 18.13 1.50 -3.36
CA ASN A 3 17.71 1.83 -4.72
C ASN A 3 16.47 1.00 -5.02
N THR A 4 15.31 1.48 -4.63
CA THR A 4 14.05 0.85 -4.99
C THR A 4 13.72 1.32 -6.41
N THR A 5 13.96 0.46 -7.39
CA THR A 5 13.59 0.62 -8.79
C THR A 5 12.09 0.93 -8.87
N SER A 6 11.70 1.97 -9.61
CA SER A 6 10.30 2.27 -9.89
C SER A 6 9.76 1.23 -10.86
N SER A 7 8.56 0.71 -10.60
CA SER A 7 7.89 -0.25 -11.49
C SER A 7 6.72 0.42 -12.20
N VAL A 8 6.65 0.31 -13.51
CA VAL A 8 5.59 0.90 -14.32
C VAL A 8 4.97 -0.14 -15.26
N PHE A 9 3.67 -0.01 -15.53
CA PHE A 9 2.97 -0.75 -16.57
C PHE A 9 2.82 0.13 -17.80
N ILE A 10 3.12 -0.39 -19.00
CA ILE A 10 2.96 0.34 -20.26
C ILE A 10 1.83 -0.29 -21.08
N SER A 11 0.72 0.43 -21.19
CA SER A 11 -0.38 0.11 -22.10
C SER A 11 -0.15 0.78 -23.46
N TYR A 12 -0.23 0.02 -24.56
CA TYR A 12 0.03 0.51 -25.91
C TYR A 12 -0.61 -0.35 -26.99
N SER A 13 -0.83 0.23 -28.16
CA SER A 13 -1.18 -0.57 -29.34
C SER A 13 0.06 -1.27 -29.92
N ARG A 14 -0.06 -2.55 -30.26
CA ARG A 14 1.04 -3.33 -30.87
C ARG A 14 1.59 -2.73 -32.16
N LYS A 15 0.82 -1.88 -32.82
CA LYS A 15 1.32 -1.13 -33.97
C LYS A 15 2.41 -0.11 -33.60
N ASP A 16 2.48 0.27 -32.32
CA ASP A 16 3.43 1.22 -31.77
C ASP A 16 4.65 0.54 -31.11
N LYS A 17 4.85 -0.77 -31.36
CA LYS A 17 5.84 -1.63 -30.70
C LYS A 17 7.27 -1.08 -30.77
N GLU A 18 7.69 -0.53 -31.92
CA GLU A 18 9.05 -0.01 -32.07
C GLU A 18 9.30 1.23 -31.22
N PHE A 19 8.31 2.11 -31.08
CA PHE A 19 8.38 3.26 -30.18
C PHE A 19 8.46 2.78 -28.73
N VAL A 20 7.63 1.81 -28.35
CA VAL A 20 7.59 1.30 -26.96
C VAL A 20 8.88 0.57 -26.60
N ARG A 21 9.54 -0.10 -27.53
CA ARG A 21 10.89 -0.67 -27.30
C ARG A 21 11.91 0.41 -26.96
N LYS A 22 11.96 1.48 -27.75
CA LYS A 22 12.85 2.62 -27.47
C LYS A 22 12.55 3.26 -26.13
N LEU A 23 11.26 3.41 -25.80
CA LEU A 23 10.83 3.94 -24.51
C LEU A 23 11.25 3.04 -23.35
N ASN A 24 11.02 1.74 -23.47
CA ASN A 24 11.41 0.74 -22.46
C ASN A 24 12.92 0.76 -22.20
N ASP A 25 13.74 0.77 -23.26
CA ASP A 25 15.21 0.83 -23.14
C ASP A 25 15.67 2.10 -22.40
N SER A 26 14.99 3.23 -22.65
CA SER A 26 15.29 4.50 -21.98
C SER A 26 14.89 4.47 -20.49
N LEU A 27 13.76 3.86 -20.17
CA LEU A 27 13.28 3.69 -18.79
C LEU A 27 14.21 2.76 -18.01
N ASP A 28 14.56 1.59 -18.57
CA ASP A 28 15.46 0.60 -17.97
C ASP A 28 16.84 1.22 -17.69
N SER A 29 17.42 1.93 -18.68
CA SER A 29 18.69 2.65 -18.52
C SER A 29 18.67 3.69 -17.40
N SER A 30 17.49 4.15 -17.02
CA SER A 30 17.26 5.14 -15.94
C SER A 30 16.83 4.51 -14.63
N GLY A 31 16.83 3.18 -14.52
CA GLY A 31 16.46 2.44 -13.33
C GLY A 31 14.93 2.40 -13.07
N VAL A 32 14.13 2.49 -14.12
CA VAL A 32 12.67 2.29 -14.07
C VAL A 32 12.35 0.94 -14.69
N ASP A 33 11.82 0.01 -13.91
CA ASP A 33 11.42 -1.32 -14.38
C ASP A 33 10.05 -1.22 -15.06
N ALA A 34 9.97 -1.58 -16.34
CA ALA A 34 8.74 -1.46 -17.12
C ALA A 34 8.19 -2.84 -17.51
N TRP A 35 6.97 -3.09 -17.09
CA TRP A 35 6.21 -4.25 -17.56
C TRP A 35 5.50 -3.92 -18.90
N VAL A 36 5.77 -4.72 -19.91
CA VAL A 36 5.25 -4.55 -21.27
C VAL A 36 4.82 -5.90 -21.83
N ASP A 37 3.59 -5.99 -22.36
CA ASP A 37 3.16 -7.19 -23.10
C ASP A 37 3.77 -7.23 -24.51
N TRP A 38 4.91 -7.90 -24.64
CA TRP A 38 5.62 -8.04 -25.93
C TRP A 38 5.05 -9.12 -26.85
N GLU A 39 4.48 -10.17 -26.28
CA GLU A 39 4.21 -11.41 -27.02
C GLU A 39 2.77 -11.50 -27.52
N GLY A 40 1.87 -10.72 -26.93
CA GLY A 40 0.47 -10.75 -27.33
C GLY A 40 -0.14 -12.13 -27.16
N ILE A 41 -0.02 -12.67 -25.98
CA ILE A 41 -0.62 -13.94 -25.62
C ILE A 41 -2.13 -13.87 -25.92
N PRO A 42 -2.74 -14.93 -26.49
CA PRO A 42 -4.18 -14.93 -26.75
C PRO A 42 -4.96 -14.65 -25.47
N LEU A 43 -6.06 -13.90 -25.55
CA LEU A 43 -6.98 -13.53 -24.47
C LEU A 43 -7.48 -14.80 -23.73
N SER A 44 -6.64 -15.36 -22.88
CA SER A 44 -7.02 -16.40 -21.93
C SER A 44 -7.30 -15.78 -20.56
N SER A 45 -8.05 -16.47 -19.71
CA SER A 45 -8.28 -16.03 -18.32
C SER A 45 -6.98 -15.77 -17.57
N ASP A 46 -5.98 -16.61 -17.80
CA ASP A 46 -4.66 -16.54 -17.15
C ASP A 46 -3.89 -15.28 -17.55
N TRP A 47 -4.01 -14.83 -18.81
CA TRP A 47 -3.39 -13.59 -19.31
C TRP A 47 -3.99 -12.33 -18.65
N MET A 48 -5.31 -12.26 -18.50
CA MET A 48 -5.97 -11.13 -17.84
C MET A 48 -5.60 -11.05 -16.35
N GLU A 49 -5.38 -12.20 -15.70
CA GLU A 49 -4.89 -12.24 -14.33
C GLU A 49 -3.45 -11.74 -14.22
N GLU A 50 -2.60 -12.04 -15.20
CA GLU A 50 -1.20 -11.59 -15.24
C GLU A 50 -1.13 -10.07 -15.44
N ILE A 51 -1.88 -9.52 -16.40
CA ILE A 51 -2.01 -8.08 -16.61
C ILE A 51 -2.53 -7.38 -15.35
N THR A 52 -3.59 -7.93 -14.76
CA THR A 52 -4.16 -7.36 -13.54
C THR A 52 -3.12 -7.31 -12.43
N ARG A 53 -2.36 -8.39 -12.22
CA ARG A 53 -1.26 -8.41 -11.22
C ARG A 53 -0.14 -7.42 -11.54
N ALA A 54 0.23 -7.29 -12.82
CA ALA A 54 1.25 -6.33 -13.23
C ALA A 54 0.81 -4.88 -13.00
N ILE A 55 -0.44 -4.55 -13.35
CA ILE A 55 -1.01 -3.22 -13.08
C ILE A 55 -1.14 -2.99 -11.57
N GLU A 56 -1.66 -3.96 -10.82
CA GLU A 56 -1.84 -3.87 -9.37
C GLU A 56 -0.50 -3.69 -8.63
N GLY A 57 0.56 -4.35 -9.10
CA GLY A 57 1.90 -4.27 -8.53
C GLY A 57 2.71 -3.04 -8.95
N GLY A 58 2.34 -2.38 -10.05
CA GLY A 58 3.06 -1.23 -10.59
C GLY A 58 2.89 0.05 -9.77
N ASP A 59 3.91 0.90 -9.78
CA ASP A 59 3.87 2.24 -9.14
C ASP A 59 3.11 3.25 -10.02
N ALA A 60 3.23 3.16 -11.36
CA ALA A 60 2.55 4.03 -12.30
C ALA A 60 2.04 3.25 -13.52
N PHE A 61 1.06 3.85 -14.20
CA PHE A 61 0.44 3.34 -15.42
C PHE A 61 0.69 4.32 -16.56
N LEU A 62 1.55 3.93 -17.51
CA LEU A 62 1.86 4.70 -18.70
C LEU A 62 0.90 4.30 -19.81
N PHE A 63 0.19 5.26 -20.41
CA PHE A 63 -0.69 5.02 -21.52
C PHE A 63 -0.15 5.70 -22.77
N VAL A 64 0.28 4.92 -23.77
CA VAL A 64 0.79 5.46 -25.05
C VAL A 64 -0.40 5.81 -25.94
N ILE A 65 -0.63 7.11 -26.12
CA ILE A 65 -1.72 7.65 -26.92
C ILE A 65 -1.34 7.60 -28.39
N SER A 66 -2.13 6.89 -29.17
CA SER A 66 -2.13 6.86 -30.63
C SER A 66 -3.55 6.57 -31.13
N PRO A 67 -3.88 6.79 -32.41
CA PRO A 67 -5.17 6.37 -32.97
C PRO A 67 -5.48 4.90 -32.67
N ASP A 68 -4.47 4.04 -32.84
CA ASP A 68 -4.61 2.60 -32.68
C ASP A 68 -4.78 2.14 -31.21
N SER A 69 -4.20 2.86 -30.24
CA SER A 69 -4.39 2.53 -28.83
C SER A 69 -5.76 2.99 -28.33
N LEU A 70 -6.25 4.14 -28.81
CA LEU A 70 -7.59 4.64 -28.46
C LEU A 70 -8.71 3.75 -29.01
N ASP A 71 -8.50 3.13 -30.18
CA ASP A 71 -9.44 2.19 -30.79
C ASP A 71 -9.30 0.75 -30.24
N SER A 72 -8.27 0.49 -29.42
CA SER A 72 -7.99 -0.82 -28.86
C SER A 72 -8.82 -1.11 -27.61
N LYS A 73 -9.72 -2.10 -27.72
CA LYS A 73 -10.50 -2.58 -26.59
C LYS A 73 -9.62 -3.03 -25.41
N VAL A 74 -8.49 -3.69 -25.70
CA VAL A 74 -7.55 -4.17 -24.68
C VAL A 74 -6.92 -2.99 -23.94
N CYS A 75 -6.43 -1.97 -24.67
CA CYS A 75 -5.84 -0.78 -24.03
C CYS A 75 -6.86 -0.04 -23.16
N MET A 76 -8.14 -0.02 -23.55
CA MET A 76 -9.20 0.58 -22.74
C MET A 76 -9.49 -0.25 -21.48
N GLU A 77 -9.53 -1.58 -21.59
CA GLU A 77 -9.69 -2.47 -20.43
C GLU A 77 -8.51 -2.32 -19.44
N GLU A 78 -7.28 -2.21 -19.94
CA GLU A 78 -6.08 -1.94 -19.14
C GLU A 78 -6.15 -0.57 -18.44
N LEU A 79 -6.62 0.47 -19.16
CA LEU A 79 -6.82 1.80 -18.59
C LEU A 79 -7.84 1.77 -17.45
N GLU A 80 -8.97 1.10 -17.63
CA GLU A 80 -9.98 0.93 -16.59
C GLU A 80 -9.41 0.20 -15.35
N LEU A 81 -8.57 -0.81 -15.54
CA LEU A 81 -7.87 -1.47 -14.45
C LEU A 81 -6.89 -0.51 -13.74
N GLY A 82 -6.10 0.25 -14.49
CA GLY A 82 -5.21 1.26 -13.94
C GLY A 82 -5.95 2.29 -13.08
N LEU A 83 -7.11 2.76 -13.54
CA LEU A 83 -7.98 3.67 -12.81
C LEU A 83 -8.61 3.01 -11.58
N LYS A 84 -9.10 1.78 -11.73
CA LYS A 84 -9.68 1.00 -10.63
C LYS A 84 -8.71 0.81 -9.47
N TYR A 85 -7.45 0.55 -9.78
CA TYR A 85 -6.38 0.40 -8.78
C TYR A 85 -5.73 1.74 -8.41
N ASN A 86 -6.31 2.85 -8.85
CA ASN A 86 -5.88 4.23 -8.57
C ASN A 86 -4.37 4.44 -8.83
N LYS A 87 -3.88 3.91 -9.98
CA LYS A 87 -2.49 4.06 -10.38
C LYS A 87 -2.23 5.47 -10.89
N LYS A 88 -1.01 5.95 -10.68
CA LYS A 88 -0.58 7.22 -11.27
C LYS A 88 -0.62 7.10 -12.79
N LEU A 89 -1.61 7.75 -13.42
CA LEU A 89 -1.76 7.78 -14.87
C LEU A 89 -0.77 8.77 -15.48
N VAL A 90 0.05 8.30 -16.40
CA VAL A 90 1.02 9.10 -17.18
C VAL A 90 0.73 8.91 -18.67
N PRO A 91 -0.11 9.76 -19.28
CA PRO A 91 -0.39 9.68 -20.70
C PRO A 91 0.80 10.17 -21.52
N ILE A 92 1.22 9.40 -22.54
CA ILE A 92 2.31 9.72 -23.43
C ILE A 92 1.73 9.87 -24.83
N LEU A 93 1.72 11.09 -25.39
CA LEU A 93 1.29 11.32 -26.75
C LEU A 93 2.41 10.95 -27.72
N TYR A 94 2.23 9.84 -28.42
CA TYR A 94 3.15 9.39 -29.47
C TYR A 94 2.65 9.80 -30.86
N ARG A 95 1.39 9.53 -31.18
CA ARG A 95 0.75 9.95 -32.44
C ARG A 95 -0.56 10.66 -32.15
N GLU A 96 -0.81 11.76 -32.88
CA GLU A 96 -2.04 12.54 -32.72
C GLU A 96 -3.29 11.65 -32.95
N PRO A 97 -4.29 11.75 -32.07
CA PRO A 97 -5.59 11.10 -32.28
C PRO A 97 -6.25 11.57 -33.55
N ASP A 98 -7.02 10.71 -34.19
CA ASP A 98 -7.82 11.09 -35.35
C ASP A 98 -8.90 12.13 -34.95
N LYS A 99 -9.30 12.99 -35.91
CA LYS A 99 -10.34 13.96 -35.65
C LYS A 99 -11.65 13.25 -35.32
N GLY A 100 -12.14 13.45 -34.11
CA GLY A 100 -13.39 12.86 -33.62
C GLY A 100 -13.20 11.52 -32.91
N SER A 101 -11.97 11.07 -32.63
CA SER A 101 -11.71 9.95 -31.75
C SER A 101 -12.32 10.22 -30.38
N GLU A 102 -13.02 9.23 -29.83
CA GLU A 102 -13.44 9.27 -28.44
C GLU A 102 -12.22 9.05 -27.52
N MET A 103 -12.09 9.92 -26.55
CA MET A 103 -11.01 9.84 -25.56
C MET A 103 -11.60 9.68 -24.17
N HIS A 104 -11.06 8.75 -23.41
CA HIS A 104 -11.47 8.57 -22.01
C HIS A 104 -11.29 9.87 -21.21
N GLU A 105 -12.26 10.23 -20.41
CA GLU A 105 -12.30 11.49 -19.64
C GLU A 105 -11.03 11.72 -18.82
N LYS A 106 -10.52 10.69 -18.13
CA LYS A 106 -9.30 10.75 -17.31
C LYS A 106 -8.04 11.00 -18.15
N LEU A 107 -7.94 10.42 -19.36
CA LEU A 107 -6.83 10.73 -20.27
C LEU A 107 -6.87 12.19 -20.70
N ALA A 108 -8.06 12.68 -21.05
CA ALA A 108 -8.25 14.08 -21.48
C ALA A 108 -7.96 15.09 -20.37
N ALA A 109 -8.24 14.73 -19.10
CA ALA A 109 -8.06 15.59 -17.94
C ALA A 109 -6.62 15.58 -17.36
N THR A 110 -5.77 14.64 -17.78
CA THR A 110 -4.40 14.49 -17.26
C THR A 110 -3.39 15.19 -18.17
N ASN A 111 -2.33 15.77 -17.61
CA ASN A 111 -1.25 16.38 -18.40
C ASN A 111 -0.49 15.31 -19.18
N TRP A 112 -0.34 15.53 -20.49
CA TRP A 112 0.34 14.61 -21.38
C TRP A 112 1.83 14.89 -21.47
N VAL A 113 2.60 13.82 -21.62
CA VAL A 113 4.01 13.87 -22.02
C VAL A 113 4.07 13.70 -23.56
N TYR A 114 4.68 14.65 -24.24
CA TYR A 114 4.73 14.67 -25.71
C TYR A 114 6.01 14.00 -26.20
N LEU A 115 5.88 12.87 -26.91
CA LEU A 115 6.97 12.10 -27.49
C LEU A 115 6.67 11.72 -28.96
N ARG A 116 6.12 12.69 -29.72
CA ARG A 116 5.87 12.54 -31.17
C ARG A 116 7.18 12.67 -31.95
N ASP A 117 7.18 12.29 -33.20
CA ASP A 117 8.38 12.36 -34.09
C ASP A 117 9.01 13.75 -34.14
N GLN A 118 8.22 14.82 -33.99
CA GLN A 118 8.70 16.21 -34.01
C GLN A 118 9.18 16.73 -32.64
N ASP A 119 8.94 15.98 -31.57
CA ASP A 119 9.31 16.38 -30.19
C ASP A 119 10.77 15.96 -29.91
N ASP A 120 11.43 16.71 -29.01
CA ASP A 120 12.78 16.36 -28.55
C ASP A 120 12.70 15.21 -27.54
N TYR A 121 12.92 13.99 -28.05
CA TYR A 121 12.85 12.77 -27.28
C TYR A 121 13.82 12.80 -26.10
N ASP A 122 15.09 13.17 -26.36
CA ASP A 122 16.17 13.10 -25.35
C ASP A 122 15.98 14.15 -24.25
N ALA A 123 15.41 15.31 -24.57
CA ALA A 123 15.04 16.32 -23.57
C ALA A 123 13.77 15.98 -22.79
N THR A 124 12.90 15.14 -23.34
CA THR A 124 11.61 14.79 -22.73
C THR A 124 11.70 13.57 -21.80
N ILE A 125 12.54 12.59 -22.10
CA ILE A 125 12.72 11.38 -21.26
C ILE A 125 13.07 11.71 -19.79
N PRO A 126 14.02 12.60 -19.47
CA PRO A 126 14.29 12.96 -18.09
C PRO A 126 13.06 13.52 -17.35
N LYS A 127 12.22 14.31 -18.03
CA LYS A 127 10.99 14.87 -17.47
C LYS A 127 9.92 13.80 -17.22
N LEU A 128 9.84 12.82 -18.12
CA LEU A 128 8.97 11.65 -17.94
C LEU A 128 9.40 10.85 -16.71
N ILE A 129 10.70 10.59 -16.54
CA ILE A 129 11.25 9.87 -15.40
C ILE A 129 11.00 10.64 -14.10
N GLU A 130 11.26 11.95 -14.08
CA GLU A 130 10.92 12.81 -12.95
C GLU A 130 9.43 12.73 -12.62
N SER A 131 8.56 12.80 -13.64
CA SER A 131 7.12 12.65 -13.47
C SER A 131 6.76 11.29 -12.87
N ILE A 132 7.35 10.18 -13.31
CA ILE A 132 7.11 8.84 -12.76
C ILE A 132 7.56 8.79 -11.29
N GLN A 133 8.74 9.38 -10.97
CA GLN A 133 9.37 9.33 -9.66
C GLN A 133 8.79 10.33 -8.64
N THR A 134 8.06 11.33 -9.08
CA THR A 134 7.40 12.28 -8.19
C THR A 134 6.35 11.55 -7.34
N ASP A 135 6.36 11.80 -6.04
CA ASP A 135 5.44 11.18 -5.06
C ASP A 135 5.55 9.65 -4.91
N LEU A 136 6.65 9.03 -5.36
CA LEU A 136 6.83 7.57 -5.29
C LEU A 136 6.63 7.00 -3.88
N GLY A 137 7.04 7.70 -2.86
CA GLY A 137 6.85 7.26 -1.48
C GLY A 137 5.36 7.04 -1.16
N TRP A 138 4.53 8.01 -1.54
CA TRP A 138 3.08 7.93 -1.37
C TRP A 138 2.45 6.83 -2.24
N ILE A 139 2.85 6.76 -3.53
CA ILE A 139 2.34 5.78 -4.50
C ILE A 139 2.68 4.34 -4.07
N ARG A 140 3.91 4.09 -3.62
CA ARG A 140 4.32 2.77 -3.11
C ARG A 140 3.53 2.35 -1.89
N GLN A 141 3.32 3.28 -0.97
CA GLN A 141 2.49 3.00 0.21
C GLN A 141 1.04 2.73 -0.19
N HIS A 142 0.51 3.47 -1.17
CA HIS A 142 -0.80 3.20 -1.76
C HIS A 142 -0.89 1.77 -2.31
N THR A 143 0.04 1.38 -3.18
CA THR A 143 0.08 0.03 -3.78
C THR A 143 0.20 -1.05 -2.71
N ARG A 144 1.13 -0.89 -1.76
CA ARG A 144 1.33 -1.83 -0.65
C ARG A 144 0.06 -2.01 0.20
N LEU A 145 -0.57 -0.90 0.57
CA LEU A 145 -1.79 -0.94 1.38
C LEU A 145 -2.97 -1.55 0.63
N LEU A 146 -3.09 -1.28 -0.67
CA LEU A 146 -4.13 -1.88 -1.50
C LEU A 146 -3.95 -3.40 -1.60
N GLN A 147 -2.75 -3.89 -1.88
CA GLN A 147 -2.45 -5.32 -1.93
C GLN A 147 -2.78 -6.01 -0.60
N ARG A 148 -2.36 -5.45 0.52
CA ARG A 148 -2.65 -6.00 1.86
C ARG A 148 -4.14 -5.97 2.19
N ALA A 149 -4.84 -4.91 1.82
CA ALA A 149 -6.29 -4.80 2.01
C ALA A 149 -7.06 -5.83 1.18
N THR A 150 -6.64 -6.04 -0.08
CA THR A 150 -7.21 -7.07 -0.97
C THR A 150 -6.95 -8.47 -0.44
N GLU A 151 -5.74 -8.74 0.05
CA GLU A 151 -5.43 -10.01 0.70
C GLU A 151 -6.31 -10.25 1.94
N TRP A 152 -6.41 -9.27 2.83
CA TRP A 152 -7.27 -9.32 4.01
C TRP A 152 -8.73 -9.61 3.64
N GLU A 153 -9.27 -8.95 2.63
CA GLU A 153 -10.63 -9.20 2.14
C GLU A 153 -10.77 -10.63 1.60
N SER A 154 -9.80 -11.12 0.81
CA SER A 154 -9.79 -12.50 0.27
C SER A 154 -9.74 -13.57 1.37
N LYS A 155 -9.13 -13.25 2.51
CA LYS A 155 -9.05 -14.08 3.73
C LYS A 155 -10.23 -13.88 4.66
N LYS A 156 -11.38 -13.43 4.14
CA LYS A 156 -12.63 -13.20 4.90
C LYS A 156 -12.44 -12.24 6.08
N ARG A 157 -11.55 -11.26 5.91
CA ARG A 157 -11.26 -10.19 6.88
C ARG A 157 -10.71 -10.71 8.22
N ASP A 158 -9.86 -11.75 8.15
CA ASP A 158 -9.23 -12.32 9.34
C ASP A 158 -8.29 -11.31 10.02
N ASN A 159 -8.42 -11.19 11.35
CA ASN A 159 -7.66 -10.25 12.17
C ASN A 159 -6.14 -10.47 12.16
N SER A 160 -5.67 -11.65 11.76
CA SER A 160 -4.24 -11.96 11.65
C SER A 160 -3.55 -11.21 10.51
N PHE A 161 -4.33 -10.73 9.52
CA PHE A 161 -3.83 -9.95 8.39
C PHE A 161 -3.83 -8.42 8.63
N LEU A 162 -4.37 -7.96 9.77
CA LEU A 162 -4.43 -6.54 10.09
C LEU A 162 -3.05 -5.94 10.39
N LEU A 163 -2.90 -4.65 10.11
CA LEU A 163 -1.69 -3.88 10.40
C LEU A 163 -1.45 -3.77 11.91
N GLN A 164 -0.17 -3.75 12.30
CA GLN A 164 0.25 -3.66 13.70
C GLN A 164 1.48 -2.76 13.86
N GLY A 165 1.64 -2.14 15.03
CA GLY A 165 2.82 -1.35 15.37
C GLY A 165 3.11 -0.25 14.33
N ALA A 166 4.36 -0.13 13.93
CA ALA A 166 4.82 0.89 12.99
C ALA A 166 4.10 0.84 11.63
N ASP A 167 3.77 -0.36 11.12
CA ASP A 167 3.01 -0.49 9.87
C ASP A 167 1.64 0.19 9.92
N LEU A 168 0.98 0.17 11.09
CA LEU A 168 -0.30 0.85 11.28
C LEU A 168 -0.10 2.36 11.40
N GLU A 169 0.91 2.80 12.13
CA GLU A 169 1.23 4.24 12.27
C GLU A 169 1.59 4.86 10.93
N ASP A 170 2.41 4.19 10.11
CA ASP A 170 2.77 4.63 8.76
C ASP A 170 1.54 4.71 7.83
N ALA A 171 0.62 3.74 7.93
CA ALA A 171 -0.60 3.73 7.14
C ALA A 171 -1.56 4.87 7.53
N GLU A 172 -1.66 5.19 8.80
CA GLU A 172 -2.48 6.32 9.29
C GLU A 172 -1.88 7.67 8.89
N HIS A 173 -0.56 7.80 8.96
CA HIS A 173 0.13 9.00 8.50
C HIS A 173 -0.10 9.19 7.00
N TRP A 174 0.09 8.15 6.18
CA TRP A 174 -0.20 8.15 4.76
C TRP A 174 -1.64 8.57 4.44
N MET A 175 -2.63 8.06 5.18
CA MET A 175 -4.04 8.43 5.00
C MET A 175 -4.30 9.89 5.37
N THR A 176 -3.62 10.41 6.39
CA THR A 176 -3.70 11.82 6.79
C THR A 176 -3.12 12.74 5.73
N GLU A 177 -1.98 12.36 5.12
CA GLU A 177 -1.38 13.09 4.00
C GLU A 177 -2.31 13.12 2.77
N ALA A 178 -2.99 11.99 2.48
CA ALA A 178 -3.96 11.92 1.39
C ALA A 178 -5.10 12.93 1.58
N ALA A 179 -5.63 13.03 2.79
CA ALA A 179 -6.72 13.98 3.10
C ALA A 179 -6.31 15.46 2.97
N ALA A 180 -5.01 15.75 3.02
CA ALA A 180 -4.47 17.11 2.87
C ALA A 180 -4.22 17.54 1.41
N GLN A 181 -4.35 16.62 0.44
CA GLN A 181 -4.04 16.87 -0.98
C GLN A 181 -5.17 16.36 -1.89
N GLU A 182 -5.76 17.25 -2.69
CA GLU A 182 -6.92 16.93 -3.56
C GLU A 182 -6.64 15.86 -4.63
N ASN A 183 -5.38 15.64 -4.99
CA ASN A 183 -4.96 14.67 -6.03
C ASN A 183 -4.59 13.29 -5.48
N ARG A 184 -4.76 13.05 -4.16
CA ARG A 184 -4.45 11.79 -3.50
C ARG A 184 -5.72 11.08 -3.06
N GLU A 185 -6.22 10.20 -3.89
CA GLU A 185 -7.42 9.41 -3.58
C GLU A 185 -7.05 8.11 -2.85
N VAL A 186 -7.76 7.83 -1.77
CA VAL A 186 -7.67 6.58 -1.01
C VAL A 186 -8.82 5.66 -1.43
N VAL A 187 -8.51 4.43 -1.82
CA VAL A 187 -9.54 3.44 -2.16
C VAL A 187 -10.33 3.08 -0.90
N PRO A 188 -11.68 2.98 -0.97
CA PRO A 188 -12.51 2.66 0.20
C PRO A 188 -12.06 1.44 1.00
N LEU A 189 -11.59 0.38 0.31
CA LEU A 189 -11.08 -0.82 0.95
C LEU A 189 -9.81 -0.57 1.79
N GLN A 190 -8.92 0.33 1.35
CA GLN A 190 -7.74 0.72 2.13
C GLN A 190 -8.14 1.46 3.41
N ALA A 191 -9.09 2.39 3.30
CA ALA A 191 -9.58 3.14 4.45
C ALA A 191 -10.24 2.22 5.48
N GLU A 192 -11.06 1.28 5.03
CA GLU A 192 -11.69 0.25 5.88
C GLU A 192 -10.65 -0.64 6.56
N TYR A 193 -9.65 -1.11 5.80
CA TYR A 193 -8.58 -1.95 6.31
C TYR A 193 -7.77 -1.26 7.43
N ILE A 194 -7.42 0.03 7.24
CA ILE A 194 -6.71 0.83 8.24
C ILE A 194 -7.58 1.03 9.50
N ALA A 195 -8.86 1.37 9.32
CA ALA A 195 -9.80 1.57 10.42
C ALA A 195 -10.00 0.29 11.28
N GLU A 196 -10.16 -0.87 10.63
CA GLU A 196 -10.25 -2.16 11.33
C GLU A 196 -8.93 -2.51 12.05
N SER A 197 -7.79 -2.21 11.44
CA SER A 197 -6.48 -2.38 12.06
C SER A 197 -6.35 -1.55 13.34
N ARG A 198 -6.78 -0.30 13.33
CA ARG A 198 -6.79 0.59 14.51
C ARG A 198 -7.74 0.06 15.59
N THR A 199 -8.92 -0.39 15.20
CA THR A 199 -9.91 -0.95 16.12
C THR A 199 -9.35 -2.19 16.84
N ALA A 200 -8.71 -3.08 16.10
CA ALA A 200 -8.06 -4.28 16.64
C ALA A 200 -6.89 -3.93 17.57
N ALA A 201 -6.06 -2.96 17.20
CA ALA A 201 -4.95 -2.47 18.04
C ALA A 201 -5.45 -1.93 19.37
N THR A 202 -6.51 -1.10 19.34
CA THR A 202 -7.14 -0.53 20.56
C THR A 202 -7.72 -1.62 21.45
N ARG A 203 -8.37 -2.63 20.87
CA ARG A 203 -8.90 -3.78 21.63
C ARG A 203 -7.76 -4.55 22.32
N ARG A 204 -6.68 -4.86 21.62
CA ARG A 204 -5.49 -5.54 22.18
C ARG A 204 -4.89 -4.75 23.33
N GLN A 205 -4.72 -3.44 23.17
CA GLN A 205 -4.18 -2.56 24.22
C GLN A 205 -5.08 -2.54 25.46
N ARG A 206 -6.39 -2.40 25.30
CA ARG A 206 -7.34 -2.44 26.41
C ARG A 206 -7.29 -3.78 27.15
N THR A 207 -7.25 -4.89 26.42
CA THR A 207 -7.14 -6.23 27.00
C THR A 207 -5.85 -6.39 27.79
N ALA A 208 -4.70 -5.95 27.25
CA ALA A 208 -3.42 -5.98 27.95
C ALA A 208 -3.46 -5.14 29.24
N LEU A 209 -4.05 -3.95 29.21
CA LEU A 209 -4.21 -3.10 30.42
C LEU A 209 -5.09 -3.75 31.48
N ILE A 210 -6.17 -4.44 31.09
CA ILE A 210 -7.02 -5.17 32.01
C ILE A 210 -6.23 -6.29 32.72
N PHE A 211 -5.47 -7.09 31.95
CA PHE A 211 -4.66 -8.17 32.50
C PHE A 211 -3.55 -7.67 33.43
N THR A 212 -2.84 -6.60 33.03
CA THR A 212 -1.78 -6.01 33.88
C THR A 212 -2.36 -5.41 35.17
N SER A 213 -3.51 -4.73 35.08
CA SER A 213 -4.20 -4.19 36.29
C SER A 213 -4.66 -5.30 37.21
N LEU A 214 -5.23 -6.38 36.69
CA LEU A 214 -5.65 -7.53 37.49
C LEU A 214 -4.45 -8.21 38.19
N ALA A 215 -3.34 -8.41 37.44
CA ALA A 215 -2.11 -8.97 37.99
C ALA A 215 -1.55 -8.11 39.16
N LEU A 216 -1.61 -6.78 39.01
CA LEU A 216 -1.18 -5.84 40.03
C LEU A 216 -2.05 -5.95 41.28
N VAL A 217 -3.36 -5.98 41.13
CA VAL A 217 -4.31 -6.15 42.26
C VAL A 217 -4.05 -7.45 42.99
N VAL A 218 -3.88 -8.56 42.28
CA VAL A 218 -3.56 -9.88 42.89
C VAL A 218 -2.24 -9.82 43.64
N SER A 219 -1.21 -9.20 43.04
CA SER A 219 0.11 -9.06 43.68
C SER A 219 0.04 -8.25 44.97
N ILE A 220 -0.72 -7.15 45.00
CA ILE A 220 -0.95 -6.35 46.21
C ILE A 220 -1.70 -7.17 47.29
N ALA A 221 -2.74 -7.89 46.90
CA ALA A 221 -3.49 -8.72 47.81
C ALA A 221 -2.64 -9.82 48.45
N LEU A 222 -1.80 -10.48 47.65
CA LEU A 222 -0.85 -11.49 48.16
C LEU A 222 0.21 -10.87 49.08
N GLY A 223 0.73 -9.68 48.75
CA GLY A 223 1.65 -8.93 49.60
C GLY A 223 1.03 -8.60 50.98
N ILE A 224 -0.20 -8.12 50.98
CA ILE A 224 -0.95 -7.83 52.21
C ILE A 224 -1.16 -9.12 53.04
N ALA A 225 -1.60 -10.20 52.39
CA ALA A 225 -1.81 -11.49 53.09
C ALA A 225 -0.50 -12.01 53.71
N ALA A 226 0.62 -11.90 53.00
CA ALA A 226 1.95 -12.27 53.51
C ALA A 226 2.37 -11.42 54.75
N LEU A 227 2.08 -10.12 54.72
CA LEU A 227 2.35 -9.24 55.87
C LEU A 227 1.52 -9.61 57.10
N PHE A 228 0.23 -9.92 56.90
CA PHE A 228 -0.64 -10.40 57.97
C PHE A 228 -0.16 -11.73 58.54
N SER A 229 0.15 -12.70 57.73
CA SER A 229 0.70 -14.00 58.12
C SER A 229 2.00 -13.85 58.91
N ARG A 230 2.91 -12.98 58.47
CA ARG A 230 4.17 -12.70 59.15
C ARG A 230 3.96 -12.04 60.52
N ASN A 231 3.01 -11.11 60.63
CA ASN A 231 2.68 -10.46 61.92
C ASN A 231 2.04 -11.45 62.89
N GLU A 232 1.17 -12.33 62.45
CA GLU A 232 0.57 -13.38 63.25
C GLU A 232 1.62 -14.35 63.77
N ALA A 233 2.56 -14.80 62.90
CA ALA A 233 3.66 -15.66 63.31
C ALA A 233 4.55 -15.02 64.40
N LYS A 234 4.89 -13.73 64.23
CA LYS A 234 5.65 -12.97 65.24
C LYS A 234 4.91 -12.85 66.59
N ARG A 235 3.58 -12.64 66.54
CA ARG A 235 2.73 -12.56 67.73
C ARG A 235 2.68 -13.90 68.51
N GLN A 236 2.57 -15.00 67.76
CA GLN A 236 2.59 -16.35 68.36
C GLN A 236 3.96 -16.68 68.96
N GLU A 237 5.05 -16.30 68.30
CA GLU A 237 6.40 -16.45 68.84
C GLU A 237 6.62 -15.63 70.11
N GLY A 238 6.09 -14.40 70.18
CA GLY A 238 6.09 -13.57 71.40
C GLY A 238 5.32 -14.20 72.59
N ILE A 239 4.13 -14.72 72.30
CA ILE A 239 3.30 -15.42 73.33
C ILE A 239 4.00 -16.71 73.85
N ALA A 240 4.61 -17.46 72.93
CA ALA A 240 5.35 -18.67 73.27
C ALA A 240 6.56 -18.38 74.22
N LYS A 241 7.32 -17.32 73.93
CA LYS A 241 8.45 -16.89 74.80
C LYS A 241 7.99 -16.38 76.14
N GLU A 242 6.85 -15.68 76.20
CA GLU A 242 6.26 -15.21 77.50
C GLU A 242 5.77 -16.38 78.35
N ASN A 243 5.13 -17.37 77.73
CA ASN A 243 4.69 -18.57 78.46
C ASN A 243 5.85 -19.41 79.00
N GLU A 244 6.95 -19.48 78.26
CA GLU A 244 8.18 -20.17 78.64
C GLU A 244 8.88 -19.47 79.83
N ALA A 245 8.84 -18.13 79.82
CA ALA A 245 9.39 -17.35 80.97
C ALA A 245 8.56 -17.42 82.27
N ILE A 246 7.27 -17.74 82.16
CA ILE A 246 6.37 -17.92 83.35
C ILE A 246 6.49 -19.34 83.91
N ALA A 247 6.95 -20.32 83.19
CA ALA A 247 7.03 -21.73 83.61
C ALA A 247 8.34 -22.09 84.30
N VAL A 248 9.29 -21.17 84.55
CA VAL A 248 10.52 -21.27 85.26
C VAL A 248 10.37 -20.53 86.61
#